data_2a6f8d7c899700dd654b49eb2dc02d48
#
_entry.id   2a6f8d7c899700dd654b49eb2dc02d48
#
_cell.length_a   1.000
_cell.length_b   1.000
_cell.length_c   1.000
_cell.angle_alpha   90.00
_cell.angle_beta   90.00
_cell.angle_gamma   90.00
#
_symmetry.space_group_name_H-M   'P 1'
#
loop_
_entity.id
_entity.type
_entity.pdbx_description
1 polymer ?
#
loop_
_entity_poly.entity_id
_entity_poly.type
_entity_poly.pdbx_seq_one_letter_code
_entity_poly.pdbx_strand_id
1 'polypeptide(L)'
;MVAELVLAATVILAVAAERLHARRCRRVALLAFGPSTKPAVWARFAPALRVVALAAVGWGLATLLLLEPKKHQAGEIAEGETRHLLLVLDVSPSMRLQDAGPTGKQSRMKRAADLLTSFFERVPIELYRITVVAVYSDAKPVVIETRDMEVVRNILNDLPMHHAFTAGSTDIFAGLQEAAKIAKPWRPGSATLVL
;
A
#
# COMPACT_ATOMS: atom_id res chain seq x y z
N MET A 1 -1.97 -19.84 -19.18
CA MET A 1 -2.39 -21.24 -18.88
C MET A 1 -3.21 -21.34 -17.59
N VAL A 2 -2.70 -21.06 -16.39
CA VAL A 2 -3.48 -21.23 -15.13
C VAL A 2 -4.73 -20.34 -15.11
N ALA A 3 -4.63 -19.07 -15.46
CA ALA A 3 -5.77 -18.15 -15.50
C ALA A 3 -6.86 -18.58 -16.49
N GLU A 4 -6.48 -19.14 -17.62
CA GLU A 4 -7.40 -19.65 -18.64
C GLU A 4 -8.15 -20.90 -18.14
N LEU A 5 -7.45 -21.78 -17.41
CA LEU A 5 -8.08 -22.95 -16.78
C LEU A 5 -9.06 -22.54 -15.69
N VAL A 6 -8.71 -21.55 -14.87
CA VAL A 6 -9.60 -20.99 -13.85
C VAL A 6 -10.82 -20.35 -14.50
N LEU A 7 -10.63 -19.58 -15.57
CA LEU A 7 -11.75 -18.98 -16.33
C LEU A 7 -12.69 -20.07 -16.88
N ALA A 8 -12.14 -21.09 -17.55
CA ALA A 8 -12.93 -22.18 -18.13
C ALA A 8 -13.72 -22.92 -17.03
N ALA A 9 -13.08 -23.25 -15.91
CA ALA A 9 -13.74 -23.88 -14.77
C ALA A 9 -14.86 -23.01 -14.20
N THR A 10 -14.62 -21.70 -14.03
CA THR A 10 -15.62 -20.75 -13.52
C THR A 10 -16.81 -20.66 -14.45
N VAL A 11 -16.60 -20.58 -15.77
CA VAL A 11 -17.69 -20.54 -16.77
C VAL A 11 -18.51 -21.82 -16.74
N ILE A 12 -17.87 -22.99 -16.70
CA ILE A 12 -18.57 -24.29 -16.66
C ILE A 12 -19.43 -24.37 -15.40
N LEU A 13 -18.88 -24.04 -14.23
CA LEU A 13 -19.61 -24.06 -12.96
C LEU A 13 -20.78 -23.06 -12.96
N ALA A 14 -20.55 -21.84 -13.45
CA ALA A 14 -21.59 -20.82 -13.54
C ALA A 14 -22.73 -21.24 -14.46
N VAL A 15 -22.44 -21.80 -15.63
CA VAL A 15 -23.45 -22.32 -16.55
C VAL A 15 -24.24 -23.50 -15.95
N ALA A 16 -23.58 -24.42 -15.26
CA ALA A 16 -24.21 -25.51 -14.56
C ALA A 16 -25.16 -25.02 -13.45
N ALA A 17 -24.69 -24.07 -12.64
CA ALA A 17 -25.46 -23.44 -11.56
C ALA A 17 -26.70 -22.70 -12.12
N GLU A 18 -26.55 -21.93 -13.21
CA GLU A 18 -27.66 -21.24 -13.85
C GLU A 18 -28.70 -22.23 -14.44
N ARG A 19 -28.27 -23.34 -15.02
CA ARG A 19 -29.19 -24.37 -15.51
C ARG A 19 -29.99 -25.00 -14.37
N LEU A 20 -29.36 -25.27 -13.23
CA LEU A 20 -30.04 -25.80 -12.04
C LEU A 20 -31.00 -24.75 -11.45
N HIS A 21 -30.58 -23.51 -11.38
CA HIS A 21 -31.41 -22.40 -10.92
C HIS A 21 -32.62 -22.19 -11.82
N ALA A 22 -32.44 -22.17 -13.13
CA ALA A 22 -33.52 -22.04 -14.09
C ALA A 22 -34.55 -23.19 -13.98
N ARG A 23 -34.10 -24.43 -13.74
CA ARG A 23 -35.00 -25.57 -13.49
C ARG A 23 -35.82 -25.39 -12.22
N ARG A 24 -35.21 -24.93 -11.12
CA ARG A 24 -35.88 -24.63 -9.87
C ARG A 24 -36.91 -23.51 -10.03
N CYS A 25 -36.49 -22.38 -10.66
CA CYS A 25 -37.38 -21.26 -10.92
C CYS A 25 -38.59 -21.63 -11.76
N ARG A 26 -38.40 -22.46 -12.81
CA ARG A 26 -39.54 -22.96 -13.64
C ARG A 26 -40.52 -23.78 -12.83
N ARG A 27 -40.06 -24.66 -11.91
CA ARG A 27 -40.93 -25.43 -11.04
C ARG A 27 -41.74 -24.55 -10.10
N VAL A 28 -41.08 -23.58 -9.46
CA VAL A 28 -41.73 -22.63 -8.54
C VAL A 28 -42.72 -21.75 -9.30
N ALA A 29 -42.35 -21.25 -10.47
CA ALA A 29 -43.24 -20.43 -11.29
C ALA A 29 -44.49 -21.17 -11.75
N LEU A 30 -44.36 -22.45 -12.14
CA LEU A 30 -45.51 -23.32 -12.49
C LEU A 30 -46.46 -23.49 -11.31
N LEU A 31 -45.94 -23.67 -10.10
CA LEU A 31 -46.76 -23.85 -8.90
C LEU A 31 -47.43 -22.54 -8.46
N ALA A 32 -46.73 -21.40 -8.57
CA ALA A 32 -47.24 -20.11 -8.08
C ALA A 32 -48.16 -19.39 -9.08
N PHE A 33 -47.90 -19.52 -10.38
CA PHE A 33 -48.55 -18.68 -11.40
C PHE A 33 -49.27 -19.49 -12.51
N GLY A 34 -49.18 -20.82 -12.47
CA GLY A 34 -49.80 -21.71 -13.47
C GLY A 34 -49.06 -21.73 -14.81
N PRO A 35 -49.58 -22.56 -15.79
CA PRO A 35 -48.87 -22.85 -17.03
C PRO A 35 -48.83 -21.73 -18.07
N SER A 36 -49.61 -20.67 -17.91
CA SER A 36 -49.75 -19.60 -18.91
C SER A 36 -48.86 -18.38 -18.71
N THR A 37 -48.07 -18.33 -17.64
CA THR A 37 -47.22 -17.18 -17.33
C THR A 37 -45.96 -17.13 -18.18
N LYS A 38 -45.79 -16.04 -18.93
CA LYS A 38 -44.55 -15.79 -19.70
C LYS A 38 -43.56 -14.93 -18.85
N PRO A 39 -42.30 -15.33 -18.76
CA PRO A 39 -41.32 -14.52 -18.05
C PRO A 39 -41.08 -13.18 -18.74
N ALA A 40 -40.83 -12.11 -18.00
CA ALA A 40 -40.46 -10.81 -18.52
C ALA A 40 -39.22 -10.91 -19.43
N VAL A 41 -39.16 -10.06 -20.47
CA VAL A 41 -38.11 -10.11 -21.50
C VAL A 41 -36.70 -10.01 -20.88
N TRP A 42 -36.52 -9.16 -19.89
CA TRP A 42 -35.23 -8.98 -19.19
C TRP A 42 -34.77 -10.25 -18.45
N ALA A 43 -35.72 -11.06 -17.95
CA ALA A 43 -35.41 -12.30 -17.23
C ALA A 43 -34.75 -13.36 -18.13
N ARG A 44 -34.84 -13.22 -19.47
CA ARG A 44 -34.13 -14.07 -20.42
C ARG A 44 -32.65 -13.77 -20.53
N PHE A 45 -32.25 -12.51 -20.31
CA PHE A 45 -30.87 -12.08 -20.42
C PHE A 45 -30.14 -12.19 -19.08
N ALA A 46 -30.86 -12.19 -17.95
CA ALA A 46 -30.26 -12.23 -16.61
C ALA A 46 -29.29 -13.41 -16.39
N PRO A 47 -29.56 -14.65 -16.84
CA PRO A 47 -28.62 -15.77 -16.71
C PRO A 47 -27.29 -15.53 -17.44
N ALA A 48 -27.36 -15.02 -18.67
CA ALA A 48 -26.15 -14.70 -19.45
C ALA A 48 -25.31 -13.62 -18.79
N LEU A 49 -25.94 -12.55 -18.30
CA LEU A 49 -25.25 -11.47 -17.58
C LEU A 49 -24.57 -11.96 -16.30
N ARG A 50 -25.21 -12.86 -15.54
CA ARG A 50 -24.60 -13.45 -14.35
C ARG A 50 -23.38 -14.30 -14.68
N VAL A 51 -23.45 -15.13 -15.71
CA VAL A 51 -22.32 -15.96 -16.15
C VAL A 51 -21.15 -15.05 -16.57
N VAL A 52 -21.41 -14.01 -17.36
CA VAL A 52 -20.38 -13.05 -17.77
C VAL A 52 -19.77 -12.32 -16.58
N ALA A 53 -20.59 -11.86 -15.64
CA ALA A 53 -20.12 -11.19 -14.43
C ALA A 53 -19.25 -12.12 -13.57
N LEU A 54 -19.65 -13.36 -13.34
CA LEU A 54 -18.86 -14.34 -12.59
C LEU A 54 -17.56 -14.69 -13.30
N ALA A 55 -17.59 -14.84 -14.61
CA ALA A 55 -16.41 -15.09 -15.42
C ALA A 55 -15.40 -13.89 -15.34
N ALA A 56 -15.90 -12.66 -15.41
CA ALA A 56 -15.07 -11.46 -15.27
C ALA A 56 -14.43 -11.36 -13.89
N VAL A 57 -15.18 -11.63 -12.82
CA VAL A 57 -14.66 -11.65 -11.45
C VAL A 57 -13.62 -12.76 -11.27
N GLY A 58 -13.92 -13.98 -11.73
CA GLY A 58 -12.98 -15.11 -11.67
C GLY A 58 -11.68 -14.84 -12.43
N TRP A 59 -11.78 -14.27 -13.62
CA TRP A 59 -10.60 -13.83 -14.40
C TRP A 59 -9.82 -12.74 -13.69
N GLY A 60 -10.50 -11.70 -13.19
CA GLY A 60 -9.87 -10.59 -12.48
C GLY A 60 -9.13 -11.04 -11.22
N LEU A 61 -9.73 -11.93 -10.41
CA LEU A 61 -9.08 -12.49 -9.23
C LEU A 61 -7.88 -13.37 -9.61
N ALA A 62 -8.02 -14.22 -10.63
CA ALA A 62 -6.94 -15.09 -11.09
C ALA A 62 -5.75 -14.25 -11.61
N THR A 63 -6.02 -13.17 -12.37
CA THR A 63 -4.97 -12.28 -12.85
C THR A 63 -4.29 -11.52 -11.71
N LEU A 64 -5.05 -11.04 -10.72
CA LEU A 64 -4.47 -10.37 -9.53
C LEU A 64 -3.58 -11.32 -8.71
N LEU A 65 -3.99 -12.58 -8.52
CA LEU A 65 -3.20 -13.58 -7.79
C LEU A 65 -1.94 -14.01 -8.54
N LEU A 66 -1.97 -13.98 -9.87
CA LEU A 66 -0.83 -14.33 -10.73
C LEU A 66 0.06 -13.14 -11.09
N LEU A 67 -0.41 -11.90 -10.85
CA LEU A 67 0.41 -10.71 -10.95
C LEU A 67 1.45 -10.78 -9.82
N GLU A 68 2.67 -11.13 -10.18
CA GLU A 68 3.79 -10.87 -9.30
C GLU A 68 3.82 -9.37 -9.01
N PRO A 69 3.85 -8.96 -7.72
CA PRO A 69 4.05 -7.56 -7.40
C PRO A 69 5.31 -7.13 -8.16
N LYS A 70 5.19 -6.13 -9.02
CA LYS A 70 6.37 -5.51 -9.64
C LYS A 70 7.23 -5.00 -8.50
N LYS A 71 8.12 -5.87 -8.01
CA LYS A 71 9.27 -5.42 -7.27
C LYS A 71 9.99 -4.52 -8.25
N HIS A 72 10.02 -3.23 -7.99
CA HIS A 72 11.04 -2.39 -8.59
C HIS A 72 12.34 -3.08 -8.21
N GLN A 73 12.91 -3.83 -9.11
CA GLN A 73 14.29 -4.22 -9.02
C GLN A 73 15.02 -2.89 -9.11
N ALA A 74 15.28 -2.30 -7.95
CA ALA A 74 16.37 -1.35 -7.84
C ALA A 74 17.53 -2.08 -8.50
N GLY A 75 17.99 -1.58 -9.64
CA GLY A 75 19.06 -2.22 -10.39
C GLY A 75 20.15 -2.60 -9.40
N GLU A 76 20.69 -3.80 -9.49
CA GLU A 76 21.75 -4.25 -8.60
C GLU A 76 22.78 -3.14 -8.50
N ILE A 77 22.80 -2.49 -7.32
CA ILE A 77 23.75 -1.41 -7.05
C ILE A 77 25.07 -2.15 -6.91
N ALA A 78 26.03 -1.83 -7.77
CA ALA A 78 27.34 -2.47 -7.76
C ALA A 78 27.95 -2.36 -6.35
N GLU A 79 28.62 -3.42 -5.88
CA GLU A 79 29.34 -3.40 -4.62
C GLU A 79 30.27 -2.19 -4.57
N GLY A 80 30.06 -1.29 -3.59
CA GLY A 80 30.79 -0.03 -3.43
C GLY A 80 30.01 1.24 -3.86
N GLU A 81 28.86 1.14 -4.48
CA GLU A 81 28.01 2.32 -4.75
C GLU A 81 27.30 2.80 -3.49
N THR A 82 27.31 4.12 -3.30
CA THR A 82 26.61 4.76 -2.18
C THR A 82 25.11 4.59 -2.29
N ARG A 83 24.47 4.04 -1.26
CA ARG A 83 23.03 3.97 -1.11
C ARG A 83 22.51 5.14 -0.30
N HIS A 84 21.36 5.64 -0.63
CA HIS A 84 20.72 6.74 0.07
C HIS A 84 19.51 6.25 0.83
N LEU A 85 19.41 6.60 2.11
CA LEU A 85 18.22 6.38 2.92
C LEU A 85 17.61 7.74 3.25
N LEU A 86 16.41 7.98 2.77
CA LEU A 86 15.69 9.21 2.98
C LEU A 86 14.52 8.97 3.94
N LEU A 87 14.60 9.55 5.13
CA LEU A 87 13.56 9.48 6.15
C LEU A 87 12.73 10.75 6.08
N VAL A 88 11.44 10.60 5.86
CA VAL A 88 10.46 11.68 5.97
C VAL A 88 9.69 11.49 7.26
N LEU A 89 9.95 12.33 8.24
CA LEU A 89 9.49 12.18 9.61
C LEU A 89 8.43 13.24 9.93
N ASP A 90 7.22 12.78 10.29
CA ASP A 90 6.20 13.66 10.85
C ASP A 90 6.61 14.12 12.24
N VAL A 91 6.74 15.43 12.41
CA VAL A 91 7.10 16.08 13.67
C VAL A 91 5.97 16.95 14.22
N SER A 92 4.74 16.75 13.73
CA SER A 92 3.56 17.47 14.20
C SER A 92 3.31 17.22 15.69
N PRO A 93 2.58 18.12 16.38
CA PRO A 93 2.27 17.96 17.80
C PRO A 93 1.51 16.66 18.12
N SER A 94 0.78 16.09 17.15
CA SER A 94 0.09 14.81 17.32
C SER A 94 1.05 13.63 17.56
N MET A 95 2.31 13.73 17.14
CA MET A 95 3.34 12.72 17.41
C MET A 95 3.74 12.63 18.89
N ARG A 96 3.32 13.60 19.71
CA ARG A 96 3.50 13.58 21.17
C ARG A 96 2.40 12.84 21.93
N LEU A 97 1.30 12.50 21.28
CA LEU A 97 0.21 11.75 21.89
C LEU A 97 0.73 10.41 22.40
N GLN A 98 0.36 10.07 23.65
CA GLN A 98 0.76 8.84 24.30
C GLN A 98 -0.30 7.76 24.10
N ASP A 99 -0.46 7.33 22.85
CA ASP A 99 -1.44 6.31 22.44
C ASP A 99 -0.81 5.20 21.59
N ALA A 100 0.52 5.17 21.49
CA ALA A 100 1.26 4.20 20.71
C ALA A 100 1.95 3.12 21.56
N GLY A 101 2.59 2.18 20.85
CA GLY A 101 3.30 1.06 21.46
C GLY A 101 2.37 -0.07 21.93
N PRO A 102 2.93 -1.21 22.34
CA PRO A 102 2.15 -2.40 22.74
C PRO A 102 1.21 -2.17 23.93
N THR A 103 1.56 -1.21 24.81
CA THR A 103 0.78 -0.88 26.00
C THR A 103 -0.11 0.36 25.82
N GLY A 104 -0.05 1.04 24.67
CA GLY A 104 -0.78 2.28 24.43
C GLY A 104 -0.36 3.46 25.34
N LYS A 105 0.86 3.43 25.90
CA LYS A 105 1.38 4.44 26.84
C LYS A 105 2.66 5.11 26.35
N GLN A 106 3.00 4.92 25.12
CA GLN A 106 4.20 5.46 24.49
C GLN A 106 3.82 6.58 23.51
N SER A 107 4.63 7.62 23.39
CA SER A 107 4.39 8.62 22.36
C SER A 107 4.63 8.02 20.97
N ARG A 108 3.89 8.51 19.98
CA ARG A 108 4.05 8.07 18.56
C ARG A 108 5.47 8.32 18.08
N MET A 109 6.07 9.47 18.43
CA MET A 109 7.46 9.79 18.10
C MET A 109 8.44 8.77 18.72
N LYS A 110 8.27 8.43 19.99
CA LYS A 110 9.11 7.42 20.64
C LYS A 110 8.94 6.06 19.98
N ARG A 111 7.72 5.70 19.58
CA ARG A 111 7.46 4.46 18.85
C ARG A 111 8.15 4.45 17.50
N ALA A 112 8.10 5.56 16.75
CA ALA A 112 8.82 5.71 15.49
C ALA A 112 10.34 5.58 15.68
N ALA A 113 10.89 6.23 16.70
CA ALA A 113 12.31 6.14 17.04
C ALA A 113 12.75 4.70 17.37
N ASP A 114 11.95 3.95 18.13
CA ASP A 114 12.25 2.55 18.48
C ASP A 114 12.22 1.66 17.23
N LEU A 115 11.24 1.86 16.34
CA LEU A 115 11.14 1.11 15.08
C LEU A 115 12.34 1.40 14.16
N LEU A 116 12.70 2.67 14.02
CA LEU A 116 13.85 3.07 13.18
C LEU A 116 15.16 2.56 13.79
N THR A 117 15.33 2.61 15.10
CA THR A 117 16.50 2.03 15.77
C THR A 117 16.62 0.54 15.49
N SER A 118 15.51 -0.21 15.64
CA SER A 118 15.48 -1.64 15.31
C SER A 118 15.75 -1.93 13.83
N PHE A 119 15.32 -1.04 12.95
CA PHE A 119 15.63 -1.13 11.52
C PHE A 119 17.15 -0.93 11.26
N PHE A 120 17.74 0.10 11.87
CA PHE A 120 19.16 0.39 11.69
C PHE A 120 20.08 -0.70 12.25
N GLU A 121 19.66 -1.43 13.28
CA GLU A 121 20.41 -2.59 13.81
C GLU A 121 20.45 -3.78 12.84
N ARG A 122 19.54 -3.83 11.88
CA ARG A 122 19.41 -4.96 10.92
C ARG A 122 19.96 -4.67 9.54
N VAL A 123 20.24 -3.40 9.24
CA VAL A 123 20.70 -2.96 7.94
C VAL A 123 22.18 -2.58 8.02
N PRO A 124 23.04 -2.95 7.05
CA PRO A 124 24.43 -2.51 7.01
C PRO A 124 24.49 -1.01 6.71
N ILE A 125 24.30 -0.21 7.74
CA ILE A 125 24.07 1.23 7.65
C ILE A 125 25.31 1.98 7.11
N GLU A 126 26.49 1.38 7.23
CA GLU A 126 27.77 1.93 6.73
C GLU A 126 27.77 2.15 5.20
N LEU A 127 26.91 1.41 4.50
CA LEU A 127 26.73 1.53 3.06
C LEU A 127 25.75 2.65 2.69
N TYR A 128 25.08 3.26 3.67
CA TYR A 128 24.03 4.24 3.44
C TYR A 128 24.49 5.65 3.81
N ARG A 129 24.00 6.62 3.05
CA ARG A 129 23.94 8.02 3.44
C ARG A 129 22.52 8.37 3.82
N ILE A 130 22.34 8.88 5.02
CA ILE A 130 21.02 9.12 5.59
C ILE A 130 20.69 10.59 5.46
N THR A 131 19.51 10.87 4.94
CA THR A 131 18.90 12.19 4.89
C THR A 131 17.60 12.14 5.69
N VAL A 132 17.41 13.12 6.57
CA VAL A 132 16.18 13.26 7.36
C VAL A 132 15.47 14.54 6.98
N VAL A 133 14.22 14.43 6.60
CA VAL A 133 13.33 15.55 6.31
C VAL A 133 12.23 15.56 7.36
N ALA A 134 12.12 16.64 8.12
CA ALA A 134 11.03 16.86 9.06
C ALA A 134 9.83 17.47 8.32
N VAL A 135 8.63 16.97 8.62
CA VAL A 135 7.39 17.42 8.01
C VAL A 135 6.40 17.80 9.10
N TYR A 136 5.77 18.96 8.92
CA TYR A 136 4.58 19.40 9.64
C TYR A 136 3.71 20.21 8.69
N SER A 137 3.54 21.51 8.86
CA SER A 137 2.81 22.39 7.93
C SER A 137 3.60 22.72 6.66
N ASP A 138 4.85 22.30 6.59
CA ASP A 138 5.83 22.43 5.51
C ASP A 138 6.86 21.31 5.66
N ALA A 139 7.86 21.24 4.82
CA ALA A 139 8.94 20.28 4.91
C ALA A 139 10.32 20.99 4.99
N LYS A 140 11.16 20.50 5.90
CA LYS A 140 12.51 21.03 6.06
C LYS A 140 13.53 19.91 6.21
N PRO A 141 14.62 19.91 5.43
CA PRO A 141 15.72 18.98 5.65
C PRO A 141 16.40 19.30 6.99
N VAL A 142 16.54 18.29 7.84
CA VAL A 142 17.20 18.39 9.15
C VAL A 142 18.66 18.02 9.02
N VAL A 143 18.93 16.95 8.27
CA VAL A 143 20.27 16.50 7.93
C VAL A 143 20.29 15.92 6.53
N ILE A 144 21.35 16.16 5.78
CA ILE A 144 21.50 15.69 4.40
C ILE A 144 22.76 14.83 4.31
N GLU A 145 22.59 13.62 3.78
CA GLU A 145 23.67 12.67 3.43
C GLU A 145 24.67 12.37 4.56
N THR A 146 24.19 12.29 5.80
CA THR A 146 25.05 11.92 6.93
C THR A 146 25.39 10.42 6.92
N ARG A 147 26.56 10.08 7.44
CA ARG A 147 26.94 8.71 7.83
C ARG A 147 26.99 8.55 9.35
N ASP A 148 26.79 9.63 10.07
CA ASP A 148 26.85 9.64 11.53
C ASP A 148 25.50 9.22 12.12
N MET A 149 25.47 8.02 12.67
CA MET A 149 24.29 7.46 13.29
C MET A 149 23.91 8.15 14.60
N GLU A 150 24.86 8.73 15.30
CA GLU A 150 24.57 9.45 16.54
C GLU A 150 23.76 10.72 16.24
N VAL A 151 24.07 11.39 15.14
CA VAL A 151 23.27 12.54 14.67
C VAL A 151 21.82 12.11 14.41
N VAL A 152 21.62 10.98 13.70
CA VAL A 152 20.28 10.48 13.40
C VAL A 152 19.53 10.07 14.68
N ARG A 153 20.19 9.38 15.62
CA ARG A 153 19.59 9.00 16.90
C ARG A 153 19.18 10.21 17.73
N ASN A 154 20.03 11.24 17.78
CA ASN A 154 19.71 12.47 18.49
C ASN A 154 18.52 13.19 17.88
N ILE A 155 18.42 13.24 16.55
CA ILE A 155 17.24 13.78 15.84
C ILE A 155 15.98 13.04 16.22
N LEU A 156 16.01 11.70 16.27
CA LEU A 156 14.85 10.87 16.58
C LEU A 156 14.40 10.94 18.04
N ASN A 157 15.34 11.13 18.98
CA ASN A 157 15.06 11.02 20.41
C ASN A 157 14.75 12.35 21.10
N ASP A 158 15.29 13.48 20.65
CA ASP A 158 15.39 14.65 21.53
C ASP A 158 15.06 16.02 20.91
N LEU A 159 14.84 16.12 19.61
CA LEU A 159 14.60 17.44 18.99
C LEU A 159 13.11 17.75 18.88
N PRO A 160 12.59 18.77 19.59
CA PRO A 160 11.22 19.23 19.43
C PRO A 160 11.07 20.02 18.12
N MET A 161 11.29 19.35 17.00
CA MET A 161 11.38 19.95 15.66
C MET A 161 10.09 20.64 15.21
N HIS A 162 8.95 20.36 15.84
CA HIS A 162 7.68 21.03 15.53
C HIS A 162 7.74 22.55 15.75
N HIS A 163 8.64 23.05 16.60
CA HIS A 163 8.83 24.48 16.80
C HIS A 163 9.46 25.19 15.58
N ALA A 164 10.06 24.44 14.65
CA ALA A 164 10.60 25.00 13.41
C ALA A 164 9.52 25.29 12.35
N PHE A 165 8.26 24.96 12.63
CA PHE A 165 7.14 25.10 11.72
C PHE A 165 6.07 26.03 12.29
N THR A 166 5.30 26.66 11.42
CA THR A 166 4.08 27.37 11.79
C THR A 166 2.97 26.35 12.13
N ALA A 167 2.07 26.74 13.04
CA ALA A 167 0.92 25.91 13.35
C ALA A 167 0.04 25.71 12.11
N GLY A 168 -0.38 24.47 11.87
CA GLY A 168 -1.17 24.11 10.68
C GLY A 168 -1.58 22.64 10.68
N SER A 169 -2.02 22.16 9.55
CA SER A 169 -2.24 20.73 9.29
C SER A 169 -0.96 20.08 8.76
N THR A 170 -0.79 18.78 9.00
CA THR A 170 0.35 18.03 8.47
C THR A 170 0.24 17.91 6.95
N ASP A 171 1.28 18.35 6.24
CA ASP A 171 1.41 18.24 4.78
C ASP A 171 2.50 17.25 4.39
N ILE A 172 2.12 15.98 4.26
CA ILE A 172 3.03 14.91 3.85
C ILE A 172 3.50 15.12 2.39
N PHE A 173 2.69 15.76 1.54
CA PHE A 173 3.08 16.02 0.16
C PHE A 173 4.24 17.01 0.06
N ALA A 174 4.29 18.01 0.94
CA ALA A 174 5.46 18.90 1.05
C ALA A 174 6.71 18.09 1.37
N GLY A 175 6.60 17.09 2.27
CA GLY A 175 7.69 16.15 2.58
C GLY A 175 8.18 15.36 1.37
N LEU A 176 7.24 14.82 0.60
CA LEU A 176 7.58 14.06 -0.62
C LEU A 176 8.19 14.97 -1.71
N GLN A 177 7.71 16.19 -1.84
CA GLN A 177 8.28 17.16 -2.80
C GLN A 177 9.70 17.54 -2.41
N GLU A 178 9.98 17.78 -1.12
CA GLU A 178 11.32 18.09 -0.64
C GLU A 178 12.25 16.88 -0.79
N ALA A 179 11.77 15.68 -0.47
CA ALA A 179 12.45 14.43 -0.71
C ALA A 179 12.84 14.26 -2.19
N ALA A 180 11.92 14.55 -3.10
CA ALA A 180 12.16 14.45 -4.55
C ALA A 180 13.20 15.49 -5.03
N LYS A 181 13.21 16.71 -4.48
CA LYS A 181 14.22 17.71 -4.79
C LYS A 181 15.63 17.25 -4.38
N ILE A 182 15.75 16.70 -3.16
CA ILE A 182 17.01 16.20 -2.62
C ILE A 182 17.50 14.99 -3.43
N ALA A 183 16.58 14.08 -3.79
CA ALA A 183 16.92 12.87 -4.53
C ALA A 183 17.24 13.11 -6.02
N LYS A 184 16.92 14.28 -6.56
CA LYS A 184 17.09 14.60 -7.98
C LYS A 184 18.47 14.29 -8.57
N PRO A 185 19.60 14.55 -7.87
CA PRO A 185 20.93 14.24 -8.39
C PRO A 185 21.32 12.76 -8.24
N TRP A 186 20.54 11.95 -7.52
CA TRP A 186 20.88 10.55 -7.25
C TRP A 186 20.54 9.65 -8.41
N ARG A 187 21.27 8.53 -8.52
CA ARG A 187 20.94 7.52 -9.54
C ARG A 187 19.57 6.90 -9.29
N PRO A 188 18.79 6.65 -10.34
CA PRO A 188 17.54 5.91 -10.19
C PRO A 188 17.77 4.55 -9.53
N GLY A 189 16.99 4.26 -8.47
CA GLY A 189 17.10 3.01 -7.72
C GLY A 189 18.15 2.99 -6.60
N SER A 190 18.96 4.05 -6.41
CA SER A 190 19.94 4.13 -5.32
C SER A 190 19.37 4.59 -3.98
N ALA A 191 18.13 5.05 -3.95
CA ALA A 191 17.51 5.61 -2.76
C ALA A 191 16.36 4.73 -2.26
N THR A 192 16.27 4.60 -0.92
CA THR A 192 15.13 4.04 -0.21
C THR A 192 14.44 5.17 0.55
N LEU A 193 13.15 5.35 0.33
CA LEU A 193 12.32 6.32 1.06
C LEU A 193 11.55 5.60 2.15
N VAL A 194 11.59 6.15 3.37
CA VAL A 194 10.82 5.72 4.54
C VAL A 194 9.97 6.89 5.02
N LEU A 195 8.67 6.63 5.19
CA LEU A 195 7.65 7.58 5.68
C LEU A 195 7.15 7.14 7.05
#